data_9240b2485c0d63289c37c1b2da0ae227
#
_entry.id   9240b2485c0d63289c37c1b2da0ae227
#
_cell.length_a   1.000
_cell.length_b   1.000
_cell.length_c   1.000
_cell.angle_alpha   90.00
_cell.angle_beta   90.00
_cell.angle_gamma   90.00
#
_symmetry.space_group_name_H-M   'P 1'
#
loop_
_entity.id
_entity.type
_entity.pdbx_description
1 polymer ?
#
loop_
_entity_poly.entity_id
_entity_poly.type
_entity_poly.pdbx_seq_one_letter_code
_entity_poly.pdbx_strand_id
1 'polypeptide(L)'
;MAEAPDQHQRTEEPTPKRLEDARRKGDAPRSQEIVATAMIGAAGLALWLFAGPAARSLAASATSFLDHPHEFAADGAALQRLFLVIALKVGAALAGVMTLFVGAALAANMGQARPVISIGKIKPQANRLSPSEGIKRLFGAVALVNFAKGVGKIAVIGAILIFALWPDRERLAGLPDVEAPTLLALARAEIVKLVAAAVAAMSVIAALDYAWARREWTKRLRMTKEEVRREMREQEGDPQIKGRQRQQREARARRRMIAAVRDATVLIMNPTHFAVALKYEAGGSGAPLCTAKGLDDLALRLRAAAEDAGVPVFENPPLARALYAAVEIDEEIPVEHYEAVAAIIGFIMGKARARGR
;
A
#
# COMPACT_ATOMS: atom_id res chain seq x y z
N MET A 1 -23.44 -15.12 -19.96
CA MET A 1 -23.30 -14.05 -18.97
C MET A 1 -23.62 -14.67 -17.62
N ALA A 2 -22.66 -14.84 -16.73
CA ALA A 2 -22.92 -15.31 -15.38
C ALA A 2 -23.70 -14.22 -14.62
N GLU A 3 -24.89 -14.52 -14.14
CA GLU A 3 -25.66 -13.62 -13.29
C GLU A 3 -24.80 -13.17 -12.11
N ALA A 4 -24.79 -11.85 -11.85
CA ALA A 4 -24.11 -11.33 -10.69
C ALA A 4 -24.73 -11.97 -9.43
N PRO A 5 -23.92 -12.59 -8.54
CA PRO A 5 -24.45 -13.28 -7.38
C PRO A 5 -25.26 -12.31 -6.51
N ASP A 6 -26.44 -12.81 -6.09
CA ASP A 6 -27.42 -12.06 -5.29
C ASP A 6 -26.74 -11.46 -4.04
N GLN A 7 -27.09 -10.23 -3.67
CA GLN A 7 -26.49 -9.56 -2.51
C GLN A 7 -26.64 -10.37 -1.21
N HIS A 8 -27.66 -11.21 -1.12
CA HIS A 8 -27.90 -12.11 0.02
C HIS A 8 -26.85 -13.22 0.16
N GLN A 9 -26.14 -13.58 -0.91
CA GLN A 9 -25.10 -14.61 -0.88
C GLN A 9 -23.71 -14.07 -0.45
N ARG A 10 -23.55 -12.73 -0.36
CA ARG A 10 -22.31 -12.08 0.05
C ARG A 10 -22.24 -11.93 1.56
N THR A 11 -21.89 -13.00 2.24
CA THR A 11 -21.85 -13.08 3.71
C THR A 11 -20.44 -12.85 4.27
N GLU A 12 -19.38 -13.17 3.48
CA GLU A 12 -18.01 -13.16 3.95
C GLU A 12 -17.40 -11.75 3.92
N GLU A 13 -16.50 -11.47 4.83
CA GLU A 13 -15.76 -10.23 4.86
C GLU A 13 -14.81 -10.13 3.66
N PRO A 14 -14.59 -8.91 3.12
CA PRO A 14 -13.68 -8.72 1.99
C PRO A 14 -12.23 -9.02 2.38
N THR A 15 -11.52 -9.72 1.51
CA THR A 15 -10.10 -10.00 1.68
C THR A 15 -9.27 -8.72 1.66
N PRO A 16 -8.05 -8.71 2.24
CA PRO A 16 -7.14 -7.55 2.15
C PRO A 16 -6.84 -7.12 0.71
N LYS A 17 -6.71 -8.07 -0.21
CA LYS A 17 -6.53 -7.81 -1.64
C LYS A 17 -7.72 -7.07 -2.25
N ARG A 18 -8.95 -7.53 -1.96
CA ARG A 18 -10.20 -6.90 -2.43
C ARG A 18 -10.30 -5.45 -1.96
N LEU A 19 -9.96 -5.19 -0.68
CA LEU A 19 -9.92 -3.84 -0.11
C LEU A 19 -8.86 -2.96 -0.79
N GLU A 20 -7.68 -3.51 -1.06
CA GLU A 20 -6.61 -2.78 -1.75
C GLU A 20 -6.96 -2.47 -3.19
N ASP A 21 -7.53 -3.43 -3.93
CA ASP A 21 -7.99 -3.25 -5.31
C ASP A 21 -9.09 -2.20 -5.42
N ALA A 22 -10.03 -2.17 -4.47
CA ALA A 22 -11.05 -1.12 -4.39
C ALA A 22 -10.38 0.26 -4.19
N ARG A 23 -9.44 0.37 -3.26
CA ARG A 23 -8.68 1.61 -3.03
C ARG A 23 -7.87 2.04 -4.25
N ARG A 24 -7.22 1.11 -4.95
CA ARG A 24 -6.49 1.39 -6.21
C ARG A 24 -7.41 1.91 -7.31
N LYS A 25 -8.67 1.45 -7.35
CA LYS A 25 -9.70 1.96 -8.27
C LYS A 25 -10.30 3.29 -7.83
N GLY A 26 -9.85 3.85 -6.69
CA GLY A 26 -10.34 5.10 -6.14
C GLY A 26 -11.70 4.96 -5.45
N ASP A 27 -12.10 3.74 -5.07
CA ASP A 27 -13.25 3.47 -4.20
C ASP A 27 -12.73 3.30 -2.76
N ALA A 28 -12.93 4.33 -1.96
CA ALA A 28 -12.55 4.40 -0.56
C ALA A 28 -13.66 5.07 0.24
N PRO A 29 -13.81 4.75 1.53
CA PRO A 29 -14.79 5.41 2.37
C PRO A 29 -14.43 6.89 2.51
N ARG A 30 -15.40 7.77 2.25
CA ARG A 30 -15.24 9.22 2.34
C ARG A 30 -16.40 9.81 3.11
N SER A 31 -16.10 10.74 4.00
CA SER A 31 -17.07 11.58 4.69
C SER A 31 -16.84 13.03 4.26
N GLN A 32 -17.90 13.68 3.82
CA GLN A 32 -17.88 15.11 3.53
C GLN A 32 -17.81 15.94 4.82
N GLU A 33 -18.28 15.38 5.93
CA GLU A 33 -18.29 16.05 7.23
C GLU A 33 -16.88 16.28 7.76
N ILE A 34 -15.92 15.36 7.49
CA ILE A 34 -14.52 15.56 7.86
C ILE A 34 -13.93 16.79 7.12
N VAL A 35 -14.23 16.92 5.82
CA VAL A 35 -13.75 18.06 5.04
C VAL A 35 -14.39 19.35 5.53
N ALA A 36 -15.71 19.36 5.77
CA ALA A 36 -16.43 20.50 6.30
C ALA A 36 -15.88 20.94 7.67
N THR A 37 -15.65 19.98 8.57
CA THR A 37 -15.05 20.23 9.90
C THR A 37 -13.65 20.84 9.79
N ALA A 38 -12.81 20.29 8.91
CA ALA A 38 -11.46 20.81 8.66
C ALA A 38 -11.50 22.25 8.11
N MET A 39 -12.43 22.54 7.21
CA MET A 39 -12.60 23.88 6.64
C MET A 39 -13.07 24.89 7.70
N ILE A 40 -14.03 24.53 8.55
CA ILE A 40 -14.48 25.40 9.67
C ILE A 40 -13.33 25.60 10.66
N GLY A 41 -12.56 24.56 10.97
CA GLY A 41 -11.37 24.66 11.80
C GLY A 41 -10.31 25.58 11.20
N ALA A 42 -10.07 25.47 9.88
CA ALA A 42 -9.16 26.38 9.17
C ALA A 42 -9.65 27.84 9.20
N ALA A 43 -10.96 28.08 9.08
CA ALA A 43 -11.54 29.41 9.24
C ALA A 43 -11.31 29.99 10.64
N GLY A 44 -11.53 29.18 11.70
CA GLY A 44 -11.26 29.58 13.07
C GLY A 44 -9.78 29.88 13.30
N LEU A 45 -8.89 29.04 12.78
CA LEU A 45 -7.46 29.24 12.89
C LEU A 45 -7.00 30.47 12.10
N ALA A 46 -7.58 30.72 10.91
CA ALA A 46 -7.31 31.91 10.14
C ALA A 46 -7.73 33.19 10.89
N LEU A 47 -8.91 33.21 11.49
CA LEU A 47 -9.37 34.31 12.34
C LEU A 47 -8.43 34.54 13.52
N TRP A 48 -8.00 33.46 14.16
CA TRP A 48 -7.10 33.55 15.31
C TRP A 48 -5.71 34.08 14.94
N LEU A 49 -5.13 33.62 13.81
CA LEU A 49 -3.77 33.97 13.40
C LEU A 49 -3.70 35.32 12.67
N PHE A 50 -4.62 35.54 11.70
CA PHE A 50 -4.48 36.61 10.72
C PHE A 50 -5.41 37.80 10.96
N ALA A 51 -6.56 37.65 11.65
CA ALA A 51 -7.51 38.75 11.76
C ALA A 51 -6.93 39.97 12.48
N GLY A 52 -6.19 39.80 13.58
CA GLY A 52 -5.57 40.89 14.32
C GLY A 52 -4.50 41.66 13.55
N PRO A 53 -3.48 40.96 12.98
CA PRO A 53 -2.47 41.61 12.13
C PRO A 53 -3.06 42.26 10.89
N ALA A 54 -4.00 41.61 10.20
CA ALA A 54 -4.66 42.16 9.01
C ALA A 54 -5.46 43.43 9.36
N ALA A 55 -6.25 43.39 10.43
CA ALA A 55 -7.03 44.57 10.86
C ALA A 55 -6.12 45.75 11.20
N ARG A 56 -5.02 45.55 11.92
CA ARG A 56 -4.06 46.63 12.23
C ARG A 56 -3.40 47.18 10.97
N SER A 57 -2.98 46.32 10.04
CA SER A 57 -2.38 46.76 8.77
C SER A 57 -3.34 47.55 7.89
N LEU A 58 -4.61 47.12 7.82
CA LEU A 58 -5.65 47.83 7.10
C LEU A 58 -6.00 49.17 7.77
N ALA A 59 -6.16 49.17 9.10
CA ALA A 59 -6.44 50.39 9.85
C ALA A 59 -5.32 51.41 9.66
N ALA A 60 -4.04 51.02 9.83
CA ALA A 60 -2.91 51.93 9.62
C ALA A 60 -2.87 52.49 8.19
N SER A 61 -3.22 51.70 7.18
CA SER A 61 -3.32 52.19 5.81
C SER A 61 -4.49 53.18 5.63
N ALA A 62 -5.65 52.89 6.21
CA ALA A 62 -6.80 53.77 6.17
C ALA A 62 -6.53 55.11 6.90
N THR A 63 -5.89 55.06 8.06
CA THR A 63 -5.52 56.26 8.83
C THR A 63 -4.58 57.16 8.04
N SER A 64 -3.57 56.60 7.33
CA SER A 64 -2.68 57.38 6.47
C SER A 64 -3.44 58.15 5.38
N PHE A 65 -4.50 57.58 4.80
CA PHE A 65 -5.35 58.24 3.80
C PHE A 65 -6.20 59.35 4.42
N LEU A 66 -6.64 59.19 5.64
CA LEU A 66 -7.51 60.20 6.29
C LEU A 66 -6.68 61.35 6.89
N ASP A 67 -5.53 61.06 7.45
CA ASP A 67 -4.69 62.08 8.13
C ASP A 67 -3.87 62.91 7.14
N HIS A 68 -3.43 62.30 6.02
CA HIS A 68 -2.55 62.95 5.06
C HIS A 68 -3.07 62.86 3.59
N PRO A 69 -4.34 63.27 3.30
CA PRO A 69 -4.89 63.11 1.96
C PRO A 69 -4.14 63.96 0.91
N HIS A 70 -3.47 65.04 1.34
CA HIS A 70 -2.73 65.97 0.46
C HIS A 70 -1.38 65.38 -0.02
N GLU A 71 -0.87 64.29 0.61
CA GLU A 71 0.35 63.63 0.18
C GLU A 71 0.12 62.65 -0.99
N PHE A 72 -1.14 62.31 -1.28
CA PHE A 72 -1.50 61.43 -2.38
C PHE A 72 -1.65 62.20 -3.67
N ALA A 73 -0.63 62.09 -4.53
CA ALA A 73 -0.71 62.67 -5.88
C ALA A 73 -1.82 61.99 -6.69
N ALA A 74 -2.67 62.79 -7.36
CA ALA A 74 -3.78 62.29 -8.17
C ALA A 74 -3.36 62.00 -9.63
N ASP A 75 -2.06 61.89 -9.92
CA ASP A 75 -1.61 61.53 -11.25
C ASP A 75 -1.77 60.00 -11.53
N GLY A 76 -1.90 59.63 -12.80
CA GLY A 76 -2.17 58.23 -13.18
C GLY A 76 -1.10 57.25 -12.71
N ALA A 77 0.15 57.68 -12.62
CA ALA A 77 1.26 56.82 -12.19
C ALA A 77 1.25 56.62 -10.68
N ALA A 78 0.93 57.65 -9.89
CA ALA A 78 0.82 57.54 -8.43
C ALA A 78 -0.38 56.66 -8.04
N LEU A 79 -1.52 56.84 -8.69
CA LEU A 79 -2.69 55.99 -8.48
C LEU A 79 -2.42 54.53 -8.81
N GLN A 80 -1.70 54.25 -9.89
CA GLN A 80 -1.34 52.90 -10.25
C GLN A 80 -0.42 52.25 -9.21
N ARG A 81 0.59 52.96 -8.69
CA ARG A 81 1.45 52.49 -7.60
C ARG A 81 0.67 52.22 -6.33
N LEU A 82 -0.24 53.15 -5.97
CA LEU A 82 -1.09 52.99 -4.81
C LEU A 82 -1.95 51.73 -4.88
N PHE A 83 -2.63 51.55 -6.03
CA PHE A 83 -3.41 50.32 -6.28
C PHE A 83 -2.56 49.04 -6.14
N LEU A 84 -1.33 49.04 -6.68
CA LEU A 84 -0.42 47.92 -6.58
C LEU A 84 -0.03 47.61 -5.12
N VAL A 85 0.27 48.66 -4.34
CA VAL A 85 0.63 48.50 -2.90
C VAL A 85 -0.55 47.94 -2.11
N ILE A 86 -1.75 48.45 -2.33
CA ILE A 86 -2.98 47.95 -1.67
C ILE A 86 -3.23 46.49 -2.10
N ALA A 87 -3.17 46.18 -3.41
CA ALA A 87 -3.39 44.85 -3.93
C ALA A 87 -2.40 43.82 -3.34
N LEU A 88 -1.12 44.21 -3.22
CA LEU A 88 -0.09 43.37 -2.60
C LEU A 88 -0.35 43.15 -1.10
N LYS A 89 -0.74 44.17 -0.34
CA LYS A 89 -1.07 44.04 1.09
C LYS A 89 -2.29 43.13 1.30
N VAL A 90 -3.35 43.33 0.54
CA VAL A 90 -4.56 42.51 0.60
C VAL A 90 -4.25 41.09 0.12
N GLY A 91 -3.50 40.94 -0.97
CA GLY A 91 -3.06 39.66 -1.48
C GLY A 91 -2.24 38.87 -0.48
N ALA A 92 -1.30 39.52 0.22
CA ALA A 92 -0.49 38.87 1.29
C ALA A 92 -1.35 38.42 2.48
N ALA A 93 -2.31 39.24 2.90
CA ALA A 93 -3.25 38.88 3.97
C ALA A 93 -4.14 37.68 3.57
N LEU A 94 -4.65 37.67 2.33
CA LEU A 94 -5.46 36.56 1.83
C LEU A 94 -4.66 35.31 1.54
N ALA A 95 -3.40 35.42 1.12
CA ALA A 95 -2.55 34.25 0.82
C ALA A 95 -2.39 33.34 2.04
N GLY A 96 -2.19 33.90 3.24
CA GLY A 96 -2.11 33.11 4.48
C GLY A 96 -3.40 32.35 4.77
N VAL A 97 -4.54 33.01 4.60
CA VAL A 97 -5.87 32.39 4.78
C VAL A 97 -6.09 31.29 3.74
N MET A 98 -5.81 31.56 2.47
CA MET A 98 -5.95 30.58 1.38
C MET A 98 -5.07 29.38 1.59
N THR A 99 -3.83 29.56 2.04
CA THR A 99 -2.90 28.48 2.33
C THR A 99 -3.45 27.56 3.42
N LEU A 100 -4.05 28.10 4.47
CA LEU A 100 -4.71 27.30 5.52
C LEU A 100 -5.87 26.48 4.97
N PHE A 101 -6.73 27.09 4.16
CA PHE A 101 -7.87 26.38 3.56
C PHE A 101 -7.43 25.28 2.60
N VAL A 102 -6.46 25.54 1.75
CA VAL A 102 -5.90 24.54 0.82
C VAL A 102 -5.24 23.43 1.61
N GLY A 103 -4.43 23.76 2.63
CA GLY A 103 -3.79 22.79 3.50
C GLY A 103 -4.79 21.91 4.25
N ALA A 104 -5.84 22.51 4.81
CA ALA A 104 -6.91 21.78 5.51
C ALA A 104 -7.69 20.86 4.55
N ALA A 105 -8.03 21.35 3.36
CA ALA A 105 -8.72 20.56 2.36
C ALA A 105 -7.88 19.37 1.88
N LEU A 106 -6.59 19.60 1.61
CA LEU A 106 -5.66 18.52 1.24
C LEU A 106 -5.49 17.51 2.35
N ALA A 107 -5.22 17.95 3.59
CA ALA A 107 -5.06 17.08 4.74
C ALA A 107 -6.31 16.24 4.99
N ALA A 108 -7.50 16.84 4.98
CA ALA A 108 -8.76 16.15 5.18
C ALA A 108 -9.05 15.10 4.09
N ASN A 109 -8.77 15.41 2.81
CA ASN A 109 -8.99 14.48 1.71
C ASN A 109 -7.94 13.36 1.67
N MET A 110 -6.65 13.69 1.84
CA MET A 110 -5.56 12.72 1.82
C MET A 110 -5.58 11.80 3.04
N GLY A 111 -6.03 12.30 4.19
CA GLY A 111 -6.21 11.48 5.40
C GLY A 111 -7.31 10.43 5.25
N GLN A 112 -8.33 10.68 4.45
CA GLN A 112 -9.41 9.73 4.21
C GLN A 112 -9.07 8.69 3.12
N ALA A 113 -8.42 9.12 2.03
CA ALA A 113 -8.09 8.25 0.91
C ALA A 113 -6.85 8.75 0.17
N ARG A 114 -6.00 7.81 -0.26
CA ARG A 114 -4.86 8.16 -1.12
C ARG A 114 -5.37 8.78 -2.44
N PRO A 115 -4.71 9.82 -2.94
CA PRO A 115 -5.07 10.39 -4.22
C PRO A 115 -4.84 9.36 -5.33
N VAL A 116 -5.87 9.07 -6.10
CA VAL A 116 -5.81 8.14 -7.24
C VAL A 116 -6.26 8.89 -8.49
N ILE A 117 -5.38 8.97 -9.47
CA ILE A 117 -5.72 9.53 -10.79
C ILE A 117 -6.37 8.43 -11.61
N SER A 118 -7.67 8.54 -11.85
CA SER A 118 -8.43 7.58 -12.66
C SER A 118 -8.98 8.26 -13.92
N ILE A 119 -8.30 8.05 -15.03
CA ILE A 119 -8.69 8.59 -16.36
C ILE A 119 -10.10 8.13 -16.76
N GLY A 120 -10.51 6.92 -16.35
CA GLY A 120 -11.84 6.37 -16.65
C GLY A 120 -13.01 7.16 -16.02
N LYS A 121 -12.77 7.89 -14.90
CA LYS A 121 -13.78 8.72 -14.25
C LYS A 121 -13.94 10.11 -14.89
N ILE A 122 -12.97 10.53 -15.70
CA ILE A 122 -12.96 11.84 -16.38
C ILE A 122 -13.76 11.77 -17.69
N LYS A 123 -13.94 10.57 -18.27
CA LYS A 123 -14.71 10.42 -19.52
C LYS A 123 -16.15 10.89 -19.31
N PRO A 124 -16.68 11.78 -20.19
CA PRO A 124 -18.06 12.20 -20.13
C PRO A 124 -18.98 10.99 -20.36
N GLN A 125 -19.97 10.85 -19.47
CA GLN A 125 -20.97 9.78 -19.57
C GLN A 125 -22.32 10.43 -19.86
N ALA A 126 -22.91 10.15 -21.01
CA ALA A 126 -24.17 10.73 -21.45
C ALA A 126 -25.32 10.47 -20.44
N ASN A 127 -25.31 9.32 -19.76
CA ASN A 127 -26.30 8.99 -18.72
C ASN A 127 -26.33 9.97 -17.54
N ARG A 128 -25.23 10.70 -17.28
CA ARG A 128 -25.17 11.70 -16.20
C ARG A 128 -25.83 13.02 -16.57
N LEU A 129 -26.09 13.24 -17.85
CA LEU A 129 -26.71 14.44 -18.38
C LEU A 129 -28.24 14.30 -18.55
N SER A 130 -28.83 13.15 -18.21
CA SER A 130 -30.25 12.91 -18.31
C SER A 130 -31.04 13.74 -17.27
N PRO A 131 -31.95 14.62 -17.68
CA PRO A 131 -32.74 15.42 -16.77
C PRO A 131 -33.64 14.60 -15.84
N SER A 132 -34.15 13.47 -16.32
CA SER A 132 -35.01 12.57 -15.54
C SER A 132 -34.27 11.90 -14.38
N GLU A 133 -33.00 11.51 -14.59
CA GLU A 133 -32.15 11.02 -13.51
C GLU A 133 -31.74 12.15 -12.54
N GLY A 134 -31.58 13.38 -13.04
CA GLY A 134 -31.33 14.55 -12.21
C GLY A 134 -32.47 14.82 -11.24
N ILE A 135 -33.70 14.80 -11.71
CA ILE A 135 -34.92 14.98 -10.87
C ILE A 135 -35.03 13.85 -9.83
N LYS A 136 -34.83 12.59 -10.22
CA LYS A 136 -34.82 11.47 -9.27
C LYS A 136 -33.73 11.58 -8.20
N ARG A 137 -32.59 12.16 -8.53
CA ARG A 137 -31.51 12.40 -7.54
C ARG A 137 -31.85 13.52 -6.57
N LEU A 138 -32.58 14.55 -7.01
CA LEU A 138 -32.97 15.71 -6.17
C LEU A 138 -34.16 15.39 -5.27
N PHE A 139 -35.13 14.61 -5.74
CA PHE A 139 -36.41 14.35 -5.06
C PHE A 139 -36.60 12.89 -4.67
N GLY A 140 -35.59 12.04 -4.87
CA GLY A 140 -35.66 10.64 -4.45
C GLY A 140 -35.59 10.46 -2.93
N ALA A 141 -36.03 9.30 -2.44
CA ALA A 141 -36.02 8.97 -1.00
C ALA A 141 -34.65 9.19 -0.35
N VAL A 142 -33.56 8.90 -1.07
CA VAL A 142 -32.19 9.11 -0.57
C VAL A 142 -31.89 10.61 -0.39
N ALA A 143 -32.36 11.46 -1.30
CA ALA A 143 -32.18 12.91 -1.19
C ALA A 143 -32.95 13.48 0.00
N LEU A 144 -34.18 13.01 0.24
CA LEU A 144 -35.01 13.42 1.38
C LEU A 144 -34.36 13.01 2.72
N VAL A 145 -33.81 11.78 2.81
CA VAL A 145 -33.08 11.33 3.99
C VAL A 145 -31.83 12.18 4.23
N ASN A 146 -31.08 12.51 3.17
CA ASN A 146 -29.90 13.37 3.29
C ASN A 146 -30.27 14.79 3.69
N PHE A 147 -31.38 15.32 3.18
CA PHE A 147 -31.91 16.62 3.60
C PHE A 147 -32.31 16.62 5.08
N ALA A 148 -33.05 15.60 5.54
CA ALA A 148 -33.42 15.48 6.95
C ALA A 148 -32.21 15.38 7.87
N LYS A 149 -31.18 14.62 7.47
CA LYS A 149 -29.88 14.57 8.17
C LYS A 149 -29.22 15.95 8.22
N GLY A 150 -29.27 16.71 7.13
CA GLY A 150 -28.73 18.08 7.06
C GLY A 150 -29.42 19.01 8.03
N VAL A 151 -30.76 19.01 8.04
CA VAL A 151 -31.56 19.80 8.99
C VAL A 151 -31.26 19.41 10.44
N GLY A 152 -31.19 18.11 10.73
CA GLY A 152 -30.82 17.62 12.07
C GLY A 152 -29.46 18.11 12.53
N LYS A 153 -28.45 18.12 11.65
CA LYS A 153 -27.13 18.67 11.96
C LYS A 153 -27.17 20.16 12.27
N ILE A 154 -27.88 20.94 11.45
CA ILE A 154 -28.03 22.39 11.67
C ILE A 154 -28.70 22.64 13.03
N ALA A 155 -29.74 21.89 13.37
CA ALA A 155 -30.42 22.00 14.65
C ALA A 155 -29.53 21.68 15.83
N VAL A 156 -28.74 20.61 15.76
CA VAL A 156 -27.78 20.20 16.81
C VAL A 156 -26.69 21.24 16.97
N ILE A 157 -26.07 21.69 15.86
CA ILE A 157 -25.01 22.71 15.91
C ILE A 157 -25.58 24.03 16.45
N GLY A 158 -26.75 24.45 15.96
CA GLY A 158 -27.42 25.65 16.43
C GLY A 158 -27.70 25.62 17.93
N ALA A 159 -28.21 24.49 18.43
CA ALA A 159 -28.43 24.30 19.88
C ALA A 159 -27.11 24.41 20.68
N ILE A 160 -26.03 23.80 20.19
CA ILE A 160 -24.71 23.89 20.86
C ILE A 160 -24.19 25.31 20.87
N LEU A 161 -24.33 26.05 19.76
CA LEU A 161 -23.90 27.45 19.67
C LEU A 161 -24.72 28.35 20.60
N ILE A 162 -26.06 28.16 20.64
CA ILE A 162 -26.93 28.88 21.59
C ILE A 162 -26.49 28.59 23.02
N PHE A 163 -26.28 27.31 23.36
CA PHE A 163 -25.83 26.92 24.68
C PHE A 163 -24.45 27.50 25.05
N ALA A 164 -23.54 27.61 24.07
CA ALA A 164 -22.22 28.23 24.27
C ALA A 164 -22.29 29.73 24.51
N LEU A 165 -23.27 30.44 23.90
CA LEU A 165 -23.48 31.89 24.06
C LEU A 165 -24.32 32.24 25.30
N TRP A 166 -25.13 31.32 25.78
CA TRP A 166 -26.10 31.59 26.85
C TRP A 166 -25.51 32.18 28.12
N PRO A 167 -24.34 31.71 28.61
CA PRO A 167 -23.68 32.29 29.80
C PRO A 167 -23.22 33.74 29.64
N ASP A 168 -22.90 34.13 28.39
CA ASP A 168 -22.34 35.45 28.08
C ASP A 168 -23.38 36.48 27.68
N ARG A 169 -24.69 36.13 27.71
CA ARG A 169 -25.78 37.01 27.26
C ARG A 169 -25.83 38.36 27.95
N GLU A 170 -25.50 38.43 29.25
CA GLU A 170 -25.48 39.67 30.03
C GLU A 170 -24.33 40.55 29.59
N ARG A 171 -23.18 40.00 29.29
CA ARG A 171 -22.04 40.74 28.73
C ARG A 171 -22.35 41.27 27.35
N LEU A 172 -23.06 40.50 26.52
CA LEU A 172 -23.47 40.90 25.18
C LEU A 172 -24.51 42.08 25.25
N ALA A 173 -25.34 42.12 26.27
CA ALA A 173 -26.31 43.21 26.48
C ALA A 173 -25.62 44.53 26.85
N GLY A 174 -24.44 44.48 27.49
CA GLY A 174 -23.64 45.66 27.85
C GLY A 174 -22.67 46.17 26.75
N LEU A 175 -22.63 45.54 25.58
CA LEU A 175 -21.72 45.95 24.49
C LEU A 175 -21.87 47.39 23.97
N PRO A 176 -23.07 48.01 23.98
CA PRO A 176 -23.21 49.38 23.51
C PRO A 176 -22.40 50.43 24.29
N ASP A 177 -22.02 50.12 25.55
CA ASP A 177 -21.27 51.02 26.43
C ASP A 177 -19.74 50.79 26.40
N VAL A 178 -19.28 49.86 25.51
CA VAL A 178 -17.88 49.45 25.43
C VAL A 178 -17.15 50.22 24.33
N GLU A 179 -15.94 50.67 24.59
CA GLU A 179 -15.09 51.31 23.56
C GLU A 179 -14.76 50.41 22.40
N ALA A 180 -14.71 50.96 21.17
CA ALA A 180 -14.54 50.24 19.93
C ALA A 180 -13.33 49.24 19.90
N PRO A 181 -12.13 49.55 20.41
CA PRO A 181 -11.02 48.61 20.44
C PRO A 181 -11.29 47.37 21.33
N THR A 182 -11.95 47.59 22.48
CA THR A 182 -12.34 46.52 23.42
C THR A 182 -13.46 45.66 22.84
N LEU A 183 -14.41 46.29 22.12
CA LEU A 183 -15.48 45.58 21.40
C LEU A 183 -14.93 44.60 20.36
N LEU A 184 -13.92 45.03 19.58
CA LEU A 184 -13.29 44.14 18.58
C LEU A 184 -12.58 42.95 19.23
N ALA A 185 -11.91 43.17 20.36
CA ALA A 185 -11.24 42.10 21.10
C ALA A 185 -12.25 41.08 21.69
N LEU A 186 -13.34 41.58 22.27
CA LEU A 186 -14.45 40.75 22.77
C LEU A 186 -15.11 39.96 21.64
N ALA A 187 -15.47 40.63 20.56
CA ALA A 187 -16.07 39.97 19.41
C ALA A 187 -15.19 38.85 18.84
N ARG A 188 -13.88 39.09 18.72
CA ARG A 188 -12.92 38.06 18.30
C ARG A 188 -12.91 36.87 19.26
N ALA A 189 -12.87 37.12 20.58
CA ALA A 189 -12.86 36.05 21.58
C ALA A 189 -14.13 35.18 21.49
N GLU A 190 -15.30 35.82 21.37
CA GLU A 190 -16.56 35.10 21.24
C GLU A 190 -16.66 34.32 19.91
N ILE A 191 -16.23 34.88 18.79
CA ILE A 191 -16.22 34.17 17.50
C ILE A 191 -15.31 32.94 17.57
N VAL A 192 -14.09 33.07 18.14
CA VAL A 192 -13.17 31.93 18.30
C VAL A 192 -13.78 30.86 19.18
N LYS A 193 -14.43 31.23 20.29
CA LYS A 193 -15.15 30.30 21.18
C LYS A 193 -16.27 29.56 20.43
N LEU A 194 -17.09 30.27 19.68
CA LEU A 194 -18.16 29.67 18.88
C LEU A 194 -17.63 28.72 17.80
N VAL A 195 -16.58 29.12 17.08
CA VAL A 195 -15.94 28.26 16.08
C VAL A 195 -15.35 27.03 16.73
N ALA A 196 -14.70 27.14 17.89
CA ALA A 196 -14.18 25.99 18.62
C ALA A 196 -15.30 25.03 19.06
N ALA A 197 -16.42 25.55 19.56
CA ALA A 197 -17.61 24.77 19.91
C ALA A 197 -18.20 24.07 18.67
N ALA A 198 -18.31 24.78 17.55
CA ALA A 198 -18.77 24.22 16.28
C ALA A 198 -17.85 23.09 15.78
N VAL A 199 -16.52 23.32 15.80
CA VAL A 199 -15.52 22.30 15.40
C VAL A 199 -15.61 21.08 16.28
N ALA A 200 -15.74 21.24 17.61
CA ALA A 200 -15.88 20.11 18.52
C ALA A 200 -17.14 19.28 18.20
N ALA A 201 -18.29 19.94 18.04
CA ALA A 201 -19.55 19.29 17.66
C ALA A 201 -19.45 18.58 16.31
N MET A 202 -18.95 19.28 15.30
CA MET A 202 -18.76 18.73 13.96
C MET A 202 -17.76 17.58 13.92
N SER A 203 -16.73 17.57 14.77
CA SER A 203 -15.78 16.47 14.87
C SER A 203 -16.46 15.17 15.31
N VAL A 204 -17.39 15.25 16.27
CA VAL A 204 -18.17 14.08 16.70
C VAL A 204 -19.06 13.58 15.55
N ILE A 205 -19.78 14.49 14.89
CA ILE A 205 -20.64 14.16 13.75
C ILE A 205 -19.82 13.54 12.62
N ALA A 206 -18.67 14.13 12.30
CA ALA A 206 -17.77 13.64 11.26
C ALA A 206 -17.21 12.25 11.57
N ALA A 207 -16.86 11.97 12.83
CA ALA A 207 -16.41 10.66 13.27
C ALA A 207 -17.50 9.59 13.10
N LEU A 208 -18.73 9.89 13.49
CA LEU A 208 -19.87 9.00 13.33
C LEU A 208 -20.20 8.76 11.85
N ASP A 209 -20.21 9.82 11.03
CA ASP A 209 -20.46 9.73 9.59
C ASP A 209 -19.38 8.89 8.89
N TYR A 210 -18.12 9.11 9.22
CA TYR A 210 -17.02 8.31 8.66
C TYR A 210 -17.10 6.83 9.08
N ALA A 211 -17.43 6.55 10.35
CA ALA A 211 -17.61 5.18 10.82
C ALA A 211 -18.75 4.48 10.07
N TRP A 212 -19.84 5.20 9.82
CA TRP A 212 -20.95 4.72 8.99
C TRP A 212 -20.52 4.49 7.54
N ALA A 213 -19.89 5.47 6.90
CA ALA A 213 -19.40 5.36 5.54
C ALA A 213 -18.42 4.19 5.36
N ARG A 214 -17.55 3.96 6.34
CA ARG A 214 -16.62 2.82 6.36
C ARG A 214 -17.35 1.48 6.46
N ARG A 215 -18.36 1.38 7.33
CA ARG A 215 -19.18 0.15 7.47
C ARG A 215 -19.92 -0.16 6.17
N GLU A 216 -20.54 0.85 5.57
CA GLU A 216 -21.28 0.69 4.32
C GLU A 216 -20.37 0.32 3.15
N TRP A 217 -19.19 0.92 3.08
CA TRP A 217 -18.16 0.58 2.10
C TRP A 217 -17.70 -0.88 2.27
N THR A 218 -17.40 -1.34 3.48
CA THR A 218 -17.06 -2.73 3.76
C THR A 218 -18.19 -3.68 3.40
N LYS A 219 -19.43 -3.32 3.72
CA LYS A 219 -20.63 -4.12 3.39
C LYS A 219 -20.80 -4.29 1.88
N ARG A 220 -20.56 -3.24 1.09
CA ARG A 220 -20.63 -3.31 -0.38
C ARG A 220 -19.54 -4.20 -0.99
N LEU A 221 -18.40 -4.34 -0.32
CA LEU A 221 -17.28 -5.16 -0.76
C LEU A 221 -17.34 -6.61 -0.28
N ARG A 222 -18.37 -7.00 0.48
CA ARG A 222 -18.54 -8.39 0.93
C ARG A 222 -18.52 -9.36 -0.23
N MET A 223 -18.04 -10.55 0.05
CA MET A 223 -17.77 -11.62 -0.91
C MET A 223 -18.62 -12.86 -0.61
N THR A 224 -18.77 -13.70 -1.61
CA THR A 224 -19.29 -15.06 -1.42
C THR A 224 -18.15 -15.97 -0.94
N LYS A 225 -18.50 -17.11 -0.32
CA LYS A 225 -17.50 -18.13 0.09
C LYS A 225 -16.67 -18.62 -1.10
N GLU A 226 -17.29 -18.71 -2.27
CA GLU A 226 -16.62 -19.14 -3.49
C GLU A 226 -15.62 -18.10 -4.02
N GLU A 227 -16.00 -16.80 -3.97
CA GLU A 227 -15.10 -15.70 -4.32
C GLU A 227 -13.86 -15.67 -3.42
N VAL A 228 -14.04 -15.83 -2.10
CA VAL A 228 -12.93 -15.89 -1.14
C VAL A 228 -12.01 -17.07 -1.42
N ARG A 229 -12.57 -18.28 -1.63
CA ARG A 229 -11.77 -19.47 -1.96
C ARG A 229 -11.00 -19.32 -3.27
N ARG A 230 -11.61 -18.72 -4.28
CA ARG A 230 -10.96 -18.45 -5.56
C ARG A 230 -9.81 -17.49 -5.40
N GLU A 231 -10.02 -16.39 -4.68
CA GLU A 231 -8.99 -15.37 -4.45
C GLU A 231 -7.82 -15.91 -3.61
N MET A 232 -8.09 -16.74 -2.60
CA MET A 232 -7.05 -17.44 -1.83
C MET A 232 -6.22 -18.38 -2.72
N ARG A 233 -6.87 -19.16 -3.59
CA ARG A 233 -6.15 -20.02 -4.56
C ARG A 233 -5.27 -19.21 -5.52
N GLU A 234 -5.75 -18.04 -5.96
CA GLU A 234 -4.96 -17.16 -6.83
C GLU A 234 -3.74 -16.56 -6.12
N GLN A 235 -3.85 -16.27 -4.80
CA GLN A 235 -2.74 -15.72 -3.99
C GLN A 235 -1.71 -16.79 -3.60
N GLU A 236 -2.18 -17.95 -3.13
CA GLU A 236 -1.29 -19.03 -2.64
C GLU A 236 -0.71 -19.87 -3.80
N GLY A 237 -1.28 -19.75 -4.99
CA GLY A 237 -1.05 -20.63 -6.13
C GLY A 237 -1.78 -21.97 -5.94
N ASP A 238 -2.10 -22.62 -7.06
CA ASP A 238 -2.74 -23.94 -7.03
C ASP A 238 -1.78 -24.97 -6.43
N PRO A 239 -2.14 -25.68 -5.35
CA PRO A 239 -1.31 -26.72 -4.74
C PRO A 239 -0.89 -27.80 -5.75
N GLN A 240 -1.74 -28.10 -6.74
CA GLN A 240 -1.42 -29.04 -7.81
C GLN A 240 -0.31 -28.52 -8.73
N ILE A 241 -0.28 -27.22 -9.01
CA ILE A 241 0.79 -26.60 -9.81
C ILE A 241 2.11 -26.64 -9.03
N LYS A 242 2.10 -26.31 -7.73
CA LYS A 242 3.30 -26.44 -6.88
C LYS A 242 3.79 -27.89 -6.81
N GLY A 243 2.87 -28.85 -6.64
CA GLY A 243 3.19 -30.27 -6.67
C GLY A 243 3.84 -30.70 -7.99
N ARG A 244 3.26 -30.32 -9.14
CA ARG A 244 3.82 -30.60 -10.48
C ARG A 244 5.19 -29.94 -10.68
N GLN A 245 5.37 -28.73 -10.24
CA GLN A 245 6.67 -28.05 -10.33
C GLN A 245 7.75 -28.76 -9.50
N ARG A 246 7.40 -29.24 -8.29
CA ARG A 246 8.30 -30.01 -7.44
C ARG A 246 8.68 -31.33 -8.12
N GLN A 247 7.73 -32.08 -8.62
CA GLN A 247 7.97 -33.32 -9.34
C GLN A 247 8.86 -33.12 -10.59
N GLN A 248 8.60 -32.03 -11.34
CA GLN A 248 9.43 -31.70 -12.52
C GLN A 248 10.88 -31.34 -12.10
N ARG A 249 11.08 -30.62 -10.99
CA ARG A 249 12.43 -30.31 -10.49
C ARG A 249 13.17 -31.57 -10.07
N GLU A 250 12.51 -32.45 -9.35
CA GLU A 250 13.08 -33.76 -8.94
C GLU A 250 13.42 -34.63 -10.16
N ALA A 251 12.51 -34.72 -11.12
CA ALA A 251 12.77 -35.47 -12.35
C ALA A 251 13.95 -34.89 -13.16
N ARG A 252 14.06 -33.57 -13.24
CA ARG A 252 15.21 -32.91 -13.91
C ARG A 252 16.52 -33.15 -13.17
N ALA A 253 16.51 -33.10 -11.83
CA ALA A 253 17.67 -33.38 -11.00
C ALA A 253 18.14 -34.83 -11.22
N ARG A 254 17.23 -35.81 -11.18
CA ARG A 254 17.54 -37.22 -11.47
C ARG A 254 18.13 -37.42 -12.87
N ARG A 255 17.58 -36.77 -13.90
CA ARG A 255 18.13 -36.84 -15.27
C ARG A 255 19.53 -36.25 -15.37
N ARG A 256 19.80 -35.13 -14.69
CA ARG A 256 21.17 -34.54 -14.62
C ARG A 256 22.16 -35.47 -13.96
N MET A 257 21.79 -36.12 -12.82
CA MET A 257 22.63 -37.06 -12.14
C MET A 257 22.97 -38.28 -13.04
N ILE A 258 21.99 -38.82 -13.76
CA ILE A 258 22.23 -39.91 -14.70
C ILE A 258 23.16 -39.49 -15.85
N ALA A 259 23.00 -38.27 -16.34
CA ALA A 259 23.89 -37.72 -17.39
C ALA A 259 25.32 -37.53 -16.85
N ALA A 260 25.48 -37.00 -15.63
CA ALA A 260 26.76 -36.72 -15.02
C ALA A 260 27.63 -38.00 -14.75
N VAL A 261 26.99 -39.16 -14.68
CA VAL A 261 27.74 -40.42 -14.57
C VAL A 261 28.63 -40.71 -15.78
N ARG A 262 28.23 -40.23 -16.96
CA ARG A 262 29.03 -40.43 -18.20
C ARG A 262 30.39 -39.75 -18.15
N ASP A 263 30.54 -38.70 -17.37
CA ASP A 263 31.79 -37.95 -17.18
C ASP A 263 32.59 -38.43 -15.97
N ALA A 264 32.10 -39.48 -15.27
CA ALA A 264 32.76 -40.00 -14.11
C ALA A 264 33.95 -40.92 -14.48
N THR A 265 34.96 -40.94 -13.62
CA THR A 265 36.15 -41.84 -13.78
C THR A 265 35.84 -43.23 -13.30
N VAL A 266 34.99 -43.39 -12.28
CA VAL A 266 34.58 -44.65 -11.70
C VAL A 266 33.21 -44.53 -11.03
N LEU A 267 32.42 -45.59 -11.07
CA LEU A 267 31.20 -45.76 -10.26
C LEU A 267 31.51 -46.79 -9.14
N ILE A 268 31.46 -46.37 -7.90
CA ILE A 268 31.61 -47.23 -6.74
C ILE A 268 30.22 -47.60 -6.25
N MET A 269 29.92 -48.88 -6.13
CA MET A 269 28.56 -49.29 -5.77
C MET A 269 28.50 -50.43 -4.76
N ASN A 270 27.39 -50.47 -4.02
CA ASN A 270 26.84 -51.65 -3.38
C ASN A 270 25.77 -52.22 -4.31
N PRO A 271 25.82 -53.44 -4.79
CA PRO A 271 25.12 -53.96 -5.97
C PRO A 271 23.65 -53.55 -6.14
N THR A 272 22.91 -53.36 -5.05
CA THR A 272 21.46 -53.06 -5.08
C THR A 272 21.05 -51.78 -4.38
N HIS A 273 21.93 -51.23 -3.53
CA HIS A 273 21.45 -50.15 -2.64
C HIS A 273 22.12 -48.80 -2.82
N PHE A 274 23.42 -48.72 -3.03
CA PHE A 274 24.15 -47.44 -3.09
C PHE A 274 25.04 -47.37 -4.32
N ALA A 275 25.06 -46.23 -5.01
CA ALA A 275 26.01 -45.94 -6.07
C ALA A 275 26.51 -44.52 -5.94
N VAL A 276 27.81 -44.32 -6.06
CA VAL A 276 28.49 -43.01 -6.03
C VAL A 276 29.44 -42.95 -7.22
N ALA A 277 29.21 -42.00 -8.08
CA ALA A 277 30.04 -41.70 -9.25
C ALA A 277 31.07 -40.65 -8.91
N LEU A 278 32.34 -40.96 -9.13
CA LEU A 278 33.47 -40.11 -8.81
C LEU A 278 34.19 -39.69 -10.10
N LYS A 279 34.49 -38.41 -10.24
CA LYS A 279 35.33 -37.87 -11.30
C LYS A 279 36.69 -37.49 -10.71
N TYR A 280 37.76 -37.95 -11.34
CA TYR A 280 39.12 -37.59 -10.96
C TYR A 280 39.89 -37.13 -12.21
N GLU A 281 40.51 -35.96 -12.15
CA GLU A 281 41.37 -35.42 -13.24
C GLU A 281 42.82 -35.61 -12.91
N ALA A 282 43.50 -36.46 -13.67
CA ALA A 282 44.90 -36.73 -13.47
C ALA A 282 45.76 -35.50 -13.81
N GLY A 283 46.45 -34.96 -12.81
CA GLY A 283 47.25 -33.72 -12.94
C GLY A 283 46.66 -32.50 -12.27
N GLY A 284 45.41 -32.58 -11.74
CA GLY A 284 44.82 -31.59 -10.87
C GLY A 284 45.27 -31.78 -9.42
N SER A 285 45.29 -30.71 -8.63
CA SER A 285 45.66 -30.75 -7.20
C SER A 285 44.48 -31.14 -6.28
N GLY A 286 43.34 -31.52 -6.85
CA GLY A 286 42.11 -31.77 -6.12
C GLY A 286 41.81 -33.23 -5.85
N ALA A 287 40.98 -33.50 -4.83
CA ALA A 287 40.42 -34.81 -4.52
C ALA A 287 39.36 -35.23 -5.56
N PRO A 288 39.01 -36.52 -5.66
CA PRO A 288 37.91 -36.95 -6.50
C PRO A 288 36.59 -36.29 -6.14
N LEU A 289 35.86 -35.77 -7.15
CA LEU A 289 34.59 -35.06 -7.04
C LEU A 289 33.42 -36.05 -7.21
N CYS A 290 32.41 -35.97 -6.35
CA CYS A 290 31.17 -36.72 -6.48
C CYS A 290 30.28 -36.07 -7.55
N THR A 291 30.12 -36.71 -8.70
CA THR A 291 29.27 -36.20 -9.81
C THR A 291 27.85 -36.69 -9.73
N ALA A 292 27.61 -37.87 -9.13
CA ALA A 292 26.28 -38.41 -8.93
C ALA A 292 26.26 -39.39 -7.75
N LYS A 293 25.17 -39.42 -7.00
CA LYS A 293 24.89 -40.44 -6.01
C LYS A 293 23.46 -40.95 -6.08
N GLY A 294 23.23 -42.21 -5.84
CA GLY A 294 21.91 -42.83 -5.94
C GLY A 294 21.66 -43.91 -4.92
N LEU A 295 20.39 -44.07 -4.53
CA LEU A 295 19.91 -45.10 -3.64
C LEU A 295 18.93 -45.99 -4.40
N ASP A 296 18.96 -47.32 -4.15
CA ASP A 296 18.05 -48.33 -4.67
C ASP A 296 17.82 -48.24 -6.20
N ASP A 297 16.60 -47.90 -6.66
CA ASP A 297 16.26 -47.80 -8.08
C ASP A 297 17.15 -46.79 -8.84
N LEU A 298 17.53 -45.69 -8.18
CA LEU A 298 18.43 -44.72 -8.80
C LEU A 298 19.85 -45.26 -8.93
N ALA A 299 20.32 -46.03 -7.95
CA ALA A 299 21.63 -46.70 -8.00
C ALA A 299 21.74 -47.67 -9.19
N LEU A 300 20.67 -48.44 -9.44
CA LEU A 300 20.61 -49.37 -10.60
C LEU A 300 20.61 -48.59 -11.93
N ARG A 301 19.93 -47.46 -11.99
CA ARG A 301 19.94 -46.59 -13.20
C ARG A 301 21.29 -45.93 -13.44
N LEU A 302 22.00 -45.54 -12.35
CA LEU A 302 23.35 -45.01 -12.46
C LEU A 302 24.32 -46.07 -12.94
N ARG A 303 24.17 -47.34 -12.48
CA ARG A 303 24.92 -48.49 -12.98
C ARG A 303 24.72 -48.67 -14.48
N ALA A 304 23.48 -48.78 -14.92
CA ALA A 304 23.19 -48.95 -16.34
C ALA A 304 23.79 -47.82 -17.19
N ALA A 305 23.67 -46.56 -16.72
CA ALA A 305 24.23 -45.39 -17.42
C ALA A 305 25.78 -45.42 -17.43
N ALA A 306 26.43 -45.93 -16.40
CA ALA A 306 27.88 -46.13 -16.34
C ALA A 306 28.34 -47.19 -17.31
N GLU A 307 27.65 -48.33 -17.33
CA GLU A 307 27.92 -49.44 -18.24
C GLU A 307 27.77 -49.03 -19.70
N ASP A 308 26.67 -48.34 -20.03
CA ASP A 308 26.41 -47.76 -21.37
C ASP A 308 27.47 -46.75 -21.83
N ALA A 309 28.00 -45.96 -20.87
CA ALA A 309 29.05 -44.96 -21.12
C ALA A 309 30.47 -45.53 -21.08
N GLY A 310 30.64 -46.80 -20.75
CA GLY A 310 31.96 -47.44 -20.60
C GLY A 310 32.71 -47.00 -19.34
N VAL A 311 32.01 -46.44 -18.37
CA VAL A 311 32.59 -46.04 -17.08
C VAL A 311 32.80 -47.32 -16.21
N PRO A 312 34.01 -47.56 -15.68
CA PRO A 312 34.27 -48.73 -14.84
C PRO A 312 33.40 -48.74 -13.58
N VAL A 313 32.70 -49.85 -13.36
CA VAL A 313 31.90 -50.11 -12.16
C VAL A 313 32.72 -50.97 -11.19
N PHE A 314 32.86 -50.45 -9.97
CA PHE A 314 33.60 -51.18 -8.91
C PHE A 314 32.69 -51.47 -7.74
N GLU A 315 32.54 -52.75 -7.43
CA GLU A 315 31.68 -53.22 -6.34
C GLU A 315 32.48 -53.22 -5.02
N ASN A 316 32.12 -52.27 -4.13
CA ASN A 316 32.65 -52.19 -2.77
C ASN A 316 31.56 -51.71 -1.82
N PRO A 317 30.76 -52.61 -1.23
CA PRO A 317 29.61 -52.24 -0.40
C PRO A 317 29.95 -51.35 0.80
N PRO A 318 31.04 -51.60 1.59
CA PRO A 318 31.40 -50.74 2.71
C PRO A 318 31.73 -49.31 2.26
N LEU A 319 32.56 -49.17 1.22
CA LEU A 319 33.00 -47.85 0.71
C LEU A 319 31.86 -47.09 0.04
N ALA A 320 31.02 -47.78 -0.74
CA ALA A 320 29.84 -47.13 -1.39
C ALA A 320 28.87 -46.55 -0.35
N ARG A 321 28.64 -47.27 0.77
CA ARG A 321 27.79 -46.79 1.87
C ARG A 321 28.42 -45.59 2.57
N ALA A 322 29.71 -45.68 2.89
CA ALA A 322 30.42 -44.57 3.55
C ALA A 322 30.45 -43.31 2.72
N LEU A 323 30.79 -43.41 1.43
CA LEU A 323 30.79 -42.28 0.51
C LEU A 323 29.41 -41.69 0.33
N TYR A 324 28.37 -42.50 0.15
CA TYR A 324 26.99 -42.01 -0.01
C TYR A 324 26.53 -41.15 1.19
N ALA A 325 26.94 -41.54 2.41
CA ALA A 325 26.58 -40.81 3.63
C ALA A 325 27.43 -39.55 3.86
N ALA A 326 28.70 -39.56 3.41
CA ALA A 326 29.69 -38.54 3.74
C ALA A 326 29.85 -37.44 2.69
N VAL A 327 29.39 -37.62 1.44
CA VAL A 327 29.66 -36.72 0.34
C VAL A 327 28.37 -36.24 -0.32
N GLU A 328 28.24 -34.95 -0.57
CA GLU A 328 27.16 -34.39 -1.42
C GLU A 328 27.60 -34.31 -2.91
N ILE A 329 26.62 -34.11 -3.79
CA ILE A 329 26.87 -33.94 -5.24
C ILE A 329 27.63 -32.65 -5.45
N ASP A 330 28.63 -32.67 -6.35
CA ASP A 330 29.57 -31.60 -6.65
C ASP A 330 30.51 -31.24 -5.50
N GLU A 331 30.68 -32.14 -4.51
CA GLU A 331 31.66 -32.01 -3.45
C GLU A 331 32.80 -32.99 -3.58
N GLU A 332 33.96 -32.61 -3.06
CA GLU A 332 35.11 -33.50 -2.95
C GLU A 332 34.91 -34.56 -1.86
N ILE A 333 35.45 -35.76 -2.05
CA ILE A 333 35.35 -36.81 -1.04
C ILE A 333 36.14 -36.40 0.22
N PRO A 334 35.70 -36.80 1.44
CA PRO A 334 36.47 -36.57 2.66
C PRO A 334 37.83 -37.30 2.67
N VAL A 335 38.79 -36.68 3.35
CA VAL A 335 40.18 -37.19 3.47
C VAL A 335 40.26 -38.64 3.97
N GLU A 336 39.32 -39.03 4.81
CA GLU A 336 39.19 -40.38 5.39
C GLU A 336 39.01 -41.48 4.32
N HIS A 337 38.52 -41.12 3.12
CA HIS A 337 38.26 -42.07 2.04
C HIS A 337 39.28 -41.96 0.90
N TYR A 338 40.27 -41.06 0.98
CA TYR A 338 41.25 -40.84 -0.09
C TYR A 338 42.03 -42.09 -0.46
N GLU A 339 42.59 -42.82 0.53
CA GLU A 339 43.42 -43.97 0.30
C GLU A 339 42.64 -45.09 -0.41
N ALA A 340 41.42 -45.38 0.06
CA ALA A 340 40.58 -46.43 -0.52
C ALA A 340 40.15 -46.09 -1.97
N VAL A 341 39.79 -44.84 -2.23
CA VAL A 341 39.38 -44.36 -3.57
C VAL A 341 40.60 -44.30 -4.50
N ALA A 342 41.74 -43.80 -4.04
CA ALA A 342 42.99 -43.73 -4.81
C ALA A 342 43.46 -45.08 -5.26
N ALA A 343 43.39 -46.13 -4.40
CA ALA A 343 43.71 -47.50 -4.75
C ALA A 343 42.82 -48.02 -5.91
N ILE A 344 41.52 -47.74 -5.87
CA ILE A 344 40.56 -48.12 -6.93
C ILE A 344 40.85 -47.39 -8.25
N ILE A 345 41.03 -46.07 -8.18
CA ILE A 345 41.34 -45.27 -9.37
C ILE A 345 42.69 -45.67 -9.99
N GLY A 346 43.71 -45.89 -9.15
CA GLY A 346 45.03 -46.36 -9.58
C GLY A 346 44.95 -47.74 -10.28
N PHE A 347 44.18 -48.68 -9.77
CA PHE A 347 43.92 -49.97 -10.41
C PHE A 347 43.24 -49.82 -11.77
N ILE A 348 42.26 -48.98 -11.89
CA ILE A 348 41.51 -48.76 -13.13
C ILE A 348 42.43 -48.09 -14.17
N MET A 349 43.19 -47.04 -13.80
CA MET A 349 44.09 -46.34 -14.68
C MET A 349 45.29 -47.21 -15.13
N GLY A 350 45.80 -48.08 -14.23
CA GLY A 350 46.82 -49.05 -14.57
C GLY A 350 46.35 -50.11 -15.59
N LYS A 351 45.12 -50.58 -15.46
CA LYS A 351 44.51 -51.53 -16.40
C LYS A 351 44.18 -50.92 -17.75
N ALA A 352 43.85 -49.61 -17.77
CA ALA A 352 43.65 -48.87 -19.01
C ALA A 352 44.96 -48.66 -19.81
N ARG A 353 46.08 -48.42 -19.12
CA ARG A 353 47.43 -48.33 -19.74
C ARG A 353 47.93 -49.65 -20.30
N ALA A 354 47.58 -50.78 -19.66
CA ALA A 354 47.96 -52.10 -20.13
C ALA A 354 47.15 -52.60 -21.37
N ARG A 355 45.95 -52.09 -21.59
CA ARG A 355 45.11 -52.41 -22.77
C ARG A 355 45.41 -51.55 -24.00
N GLY A 356 46.13 -50.42 -23.82
CA GLY A 356 46.54 -49.53 -24.92
C GLY A 356 47.94 -49.79 -25.47
N ARG A 357 48.60 -50.86 -25.04
CA ARG A 357 49.77 -51.44 -25.62
C ARG A 357 49.38 -52.78 -26.30
#